data_53c38a9f10b65256b9d5832b5d8fbd27
#
_entry.id   53c38a9f10b65256b9d5832b5d8fbd27
#
_cell.length_a   1.000
_cell.length_b   1.000
_cell.length_c   1.000
_cell.angle_alpha   90.00
_cell.angle_beta   90.00
_cell.angle_gamma   90.00
#
_symmetry.space_group_name_H-M   'P 1'
#
loop_
_entity.id
_entity.type
_entity.pdbx_description
1 polymer ?
#
loop_
_entity_poly.entity_id
_entity_poly.type
_entity_poly.pdbx_seq_one_letter_code
_entity_poly.pdbx_strand_id
1 'polypeptide(L)'
;MTLKTRIYLLCSFLLVGCNQPKEKVETQMTEINNPILPGYFADPSLVQYEGKFYLYATVDPWGADFLPCWVSEDFRNWTFHRLNWPTKAACTSALSHKNMVWAPSVIQKGDMFYMYVSVGSEVWCGKAAHPLGPWENVLGDKPMISFDTTRYYHVIDAEAFIDDDGKAYLYWGSGWGWTNGHCFGARLNDDMASFATEPVEVTPAHYFEAPYML
;
A
#
# COMPACT_ATOMS: atom_id res chain seq x y z
N MET A 1 -87.48 -12.03 -38.39
CA MET A 1 -86.60 -10.89 -38.11
C MET A 1 -86.15 -11.02 -36.69
N THR A 2 -84.97 -11.55 -36.47
CA THR A 2 -84.40 -11.87 -35.15
C THR A 2 -83.32 -10.85 -34.81
N LEU A 3 -83.59 -10.07 -33.77
CA LEU A 3 -82.69 -9.05 -33.26
C LEU A 3 -81.62 -9.72 -32.40
N LYS A 4 -80.33 -9.64 -32.82
CA LYS A 4 -79.20 -10.13 -32.03
C LYS A 4 -78.68 -9.02 -31.13
N THR A 5 -78.94 -9.14 -29.84
CA THR A 5 -78.37 -8.26 -28.78
C THR A 5 -76.93 -8.68 -28.52
N ARG A 6 -75.96 -7.80 -28.79
CA ARG A 6 -74.55 -7.97 -28.39
C ARG A 6 -74.30 -7.38 -27.01
N ILE A 7 -73.98 -8.22 -26.04
CA ILE A 7 -73.53 -7.82 -24.71
C ILE A 7 -72.04 -7.54 -24.78
N TYR A 8 -71.63 -6.32 -24.52
CA TYR A 8 -70.21 -5.97 -24.31
C TYR A 8 -69.87 -6.12 -22.84
N LEU A 9 -69.00 -7.09 -22.53
CA LEU A 9 -68.45 -7.27 -21.19
C LEU A 9 -67.26 -6.31 -21.01
N LEU A 10 -67.40 -5.33 -20.17
CA LEU A 10 -66.34 -4.37 -19.84
C LEU A 10 -65.52 -4.99 -18.72
N CYS A 11 -64.32 -5.53 -19.05
CA CYS A 11 -63.37 -5.97 -18.07
C CYS A 11 -62.57 -4.75 -17.54
N SER A 12 -62.93 -4.30 -16.36
CA SER A 12 -62.14 -3.28 -15.61
C SER A 12 -60.93 -3.98 -14.98
N PHE A 13 -59.76 -3.79 -15.52
CA PHE A 13 -58.51 -4.20 -14.87
C PHE A 13 -58.16 -3.18 -13.78
N LEU A 14 -58.36 -3.56 -12.52
CA LEU A 14 -57.81 -2.87 -11.36
C LEU A 14 -56.33 -3.18 -11.29
N LEU A 15 -55.51 -2.21 -11.70
CA LEU A 15 -54.06 -2.21 -11.41
C LEU A 15 -53.86 -1.93 -9.91
N VAL A 16 -53.71 -2.99 -9.13
CA VAL A 16 -53.22 -2.87 -7.74
C VAL A 16 -51.71 -2.65 -7.84
N GLY A 17 -51.29 -1.39 -7.73
CA GLY A 17 -49.91 -1.02 -7.59
C GLY A 17 -49.40 -1.52 -6.22
N CYS A 18 -48.62 -2.61 -6.23
CA CYS A 18 -47.82 -2.99 -5.06
C CYS A 18 -46.74 -1.92 -4.84
N ASN A 19 -47.04 -0.95 -3.98
CA ASN A 19 -45.99 -0.13 -3.35
C ASN A 19 -45.29 -1.01 -2.33
N GLN A 20 -44.21 -1.67 -2.77
CA GLN A 20 -43.26 -2.24 -1.83
C GLN A 20 -42.53 -1.07 -1.16
N PRO A 21 -42.49 -1.00 0.18
CA PRO A 21 -41.65 -0.02 0.85
C PRO A 21 -40.20 -0.29 0.44
N LYS A 22 -39.55 0.70 -0.17
CA LYS A 22 -38.08 0.64 -0.35
C LYS A 22 -37.48 0.53 1.05
N GLU A 23 -36.97 -0.64 1.35
CA GLU A 23 -36.13 -0.86 2.52
C GLU A 23 -35.01 0.19 2.46
N LYS A 24 -35.05 1.16 3.36
CA LYS A 24 -33.93 2.05 3.59
C LYS A 24 -32.82 1.14 4.12
N VAL A 25 -31.86 0.81 3.27
CA VAL A 25 -30.59 0.29 3.74
C VAL A 25 -29.95 1.44 4.53
N GLU A 26 -30.22 1.50 5.83
CA GLU A 26 -29.41 2.28 6.74
C GLU A 26 -28.00 1.68 6.67
N THR A 27 -27.15 2.35 5.93
CA THR A 27 -25.72 2.11 6.03
C THR A 27 -25.34 2.51 7.45
N GLN A 28 -25.35 1.55 8.38
CA GLN A 28 -24.74 1.75 9.68
C GLN A 28 -23.30 2.18 9.40
N MET A 29 -23.01 3.44 9.62
CA MET A 29 -21.64 3.91 9.69
C MET A 29 -21.00 3.19 10.87
N THR A 30 -20.28 2.17 10.54
CA THR A 30 -19.63 1.31 11.50
C THR A 30 -18.40 2.05 11.99
N GLU A 31 -18.38 2.43 13.27
CA GLU A 31 -17.25 3.12 13.90
C GLU A 31 -15.97 2.30 13.74
N ILE A 32 -14.93 2.95 13.23
CA ILE A 32 -13.57 2.40 13.22
C ILE A 32 -12.92 2.84 14.52
N ASN A 33 -12.42 1.88 15.30
CA ASN A 33 -11.69 2.19 16.52
C ASN A 33 -10.32 2.81 16.17
N ASN A 34 -9.92 3.82 16.94
CA ASN A 34 -8.58 4.39 16.88
C ASN A 34 -7.95 4.30 18.28
N PRO A 35 -6.78 3.64 18.44
CA PRO A 35 -5.96 3.03 17.39
C PRO A 35 -6.59 1.75 16.81
N ILE A 36 -6.40 1.52 15.49
CA ILE A 36 -6.87 0.31 14.81
C ILE A 36 -6.06 -0.93 15.19
N LEU A 37 -4.82 -0.74 15.61
CA LEU A 37 -3.92 -1.76 16.13
C LEU A 37 -3.36 -1.31 17.49
N PRO A 38 -3.41 -2.15 18.53
CA PRO A 38 -2.76 -1.84 19.80
C PRO A 38 -1.24 -2.01 19.68
N GLY A 39 -0.48 -1.03 20.12
CA GLY A 39 0.99 -1.07 20.13
C GLY A 39 1.62 0.19 19.56
N TYR A 40 2.92 0.12 19.30
CA TYR A 40 3.69 1.19 18.69
C TYR A 40 4.12 0.78 17.30
N PHE A 41 3.52 1.40 16.29
CA PHE A 41 3.78 1.16 14.89
C PHE A 41 3.92 2.48 14.16
N ALA A 42 4.76 2.50 13.12
CA ALA A 42 5.00 3.68 12.29
C ALA A 42 4.94 3.31 10.80
N ASP A 43 4.96 4.31 9.94
CA ASP A 43 5.12 4.20 8.48
C ASP A 43 4.14 3.19 7.85
N PRO A 44 2.82 3.33 8.03
CA PRO A 44 1.88 2.35 7.52
C PRO A 44 1.80 2.36 5.99
N SER A 45 1.86 1.19 5.37
CA SER A 45 1.53 0.97 3.96
C SER A 45 0.34 0.03 3.85
N LEU A 46 -0.68 0.42 3.09
CA LEU A 46 -1.94 -0.30 2.97
C LEU A 46 -2.21 -0.68 1.51
N VAL A 47 -2.49 -1.95 1.26
CA VAL A 47 -3.01 -2.40 -0.02
C VAL A 47 -4.32 -3.15 0.17
N GLN A 48 -5.20 -3.07 -0.84
CA GLN A 48 -6.42 -3.86 -0.90
C GLN A 48 -6.28 -4.91 -2.01
N TYR A 49 -6.54 -6.16 -1.67
CA TYR A 49 -6.49 -7.26 -2.62
C TYR A 49 -7.53 -8.33 -2.28
N GLU A 50 -8.27 -8.79 -3.28
CA GLU A 50 -9.33 -9.81 -3.15
C GLU A 50 -10.32 -9.54 -2.00
N GLY A 51 -10.71 -8.26 -1.86
CA GLY A 51 -11.68 -7.83 -0.85
C GLY A 51 -11.13 -7.73 0.58
N LYS A 52 -9.83 -7.90 0.77
CA LYS A 52 -9.14 -7.78 2.07
C LYS A 52 -8.17 -6.60 2.07
N PHE A 53 -7.93 -6.09 3.26
CA PHE A 53 -6.94 -5.05 3.54
C PHE A 53 -5.68 -5.69 4.11
N TYR A 54 -4.53 -5.27 3.61
CA TYR A 54 -3.21 -5.72 4.06
C TYR A 54 -2.43 -4.50 4.52
N LEU A 55 -2.20 -4.41 5.81
CA LEU A 55 -1.52 -3.29 6.47
C LEU A 55 -0.13 -3.73 6.91
N TYR A 56 0.87 -3.09 6.37
CA TYR A 56 2.27 -3.24 6.77
C TYR A 56 2.67 -2.03 7.60
N ALA A 57 3.54 -2.22 8.59
CA ALA A 57 4.04 -1.10 9.36
C ALA A 57 5.38 -1.44 10.01
N THR A 58 6.16 -0.41 10.28
CA THR A 58 7.34 -0.48 11.14
C THR A 58 6.93 -0.89 12.55
N VAL A 59 7.66 -1.80 13.16
CA VAL A 59 7.56 -2.07 14.62
C VAL A 59 8.44 -1.05 15.33
N ASP A 60 7.83 -0.11 16.02
CA ASP A 60 8.52 0.99 16.69
C ASP A 60 8.96 0.64 18.14
N PRO A 61 10.04 1.22 18.64
CA PRO A 61 10.96 2.15 17.96
C PRO A 61 11.99 1.44 17.08
N TRP A 62 12.32 2.06 15.95
CA TRP A 62 13.46 1.75 15.07
C TRP A 62 13.40 0.43 14.29
N GLY A 63 12.21 -0.15 14.13
CA GLY A 63 12.03 -1.39 13.37
C GLY A 63 12.27 -2.67 14.17
N ALA A 64 12.21 -3.80 13.49
CA ALA A 64 12.40 -5.14 14.05
C ALA A 64 13.23 -6.03 13.11
N ASP A 65 13.50 -7.27 13.54
CA ASP A 65 14.20 -8.27 12.72
C ASP A 65 13.37 -8.75 11.50
N PHE A 66 12.11 -8.37 11.45
CA PHE A 66 11.16 -8.74 10.39
C PHE A 66 10.10 -7.65 10.22
N LEU A 67 9.41 -7.65 9.08
CA LEU A 67 8.24 -6.81 8.87
C LEU A 67 6.97 -7.60 9.13
N PRO A 68 6.04 -7.08 9.93
CA PRO A 68 4.70 -7.64 10.08
C PRO A 68 3.75 -7.17 8.99
N CYS A 69 2.68 -7.96 8.79
CA CYS A 69 1.51 -7.56 8.04
C CYS A 69 0.26 -7.93 8.84
N TRP A 70 -0.73 -7.08 8.87
CA TRP A 70 -2.04 -7.38 9.41
C TRP A 70 -3.06 -7.44 8.30
N VAL A 71 -3.95 -8.43 8.36
CA VAL A 71 -5.00 -8.63 7.37
C VAL A 71 -6.37 -8.43 8.01
N SER A 72 -7.23 -7.70 7.32
CA SER A 72 -8.61 -7.47 7.73
C SER A 72 -9.57 -7.55 6.54
N GLU A 73 -10.78 -8.05 6.76
CA GLU A 73 -11.89 -8.02 5.79
C GLU A 73 -12.83 -6.83 6.05
N ASP A 74 -12.78 -6.25 7.23
CA ASP A 74 -13.74 -5.24 7.68
C ASP A 74 -13.09 -3.94 8.20
N PHE A 75 -11.77 -3.84 8.12
CA PHE A 75 -10.94 -2.74 8.65
C PHE A 75 -11.04 -2.55 10.18
N ARG A 76 -11.51 -3.57 10.90
CA ARG A 76 -11.72 -3.56 12.36
C ARG A 76 -11.01 -4.70 13.06
N ASN A 77 -11.20 -5.91 12.52
CA ASN A 77 -10.61 -7.13 13.03
C ASN A 77 -9.37 -7.46 12.22
N TRP A 78 -8.20 -7.39 12.86
CA TRP A 78 -6.91 -7.56 12.21
C TRP A 78 -6.23 -8.83 12.68
N THR A 79 -5.75 -9.63 11.73
CA THR A 79 -4.99 -10.85 11.98
C THR A 79 -3.53 -10.59 11.64
N PHE A 80 -2.66 -10.83 12.63
CA PHE A 80 -1.21 -10.69 12.48
C PHE A 80 -0.61 -11.80 11.63
N HIS A 81 0.31 -11.41 10.71
CA HIS A 81 1.13 -12.32 9.93
C HIS A 81 2.58 -11.85 9.97
N ARG A 82 3.48 -12.79 10.23
CA ARG A 82 4.91 -12.55 10.08
C ARG A 82 5.30 -12.83 8.64
N LEU A 83 5.88 -11.85 7.95
CA LEU A 83 6.38 -12.05 6.59
C LEU A 83 7.71 -12.82 6.61
N ASN A 84 7.96 -13.55 5.52
CA ASN A 84 9.24 -14.24 5.31
C ASN A 84 10.35 -13.29 4.89
N TRP A 85 9.99 -12.15 4.30
CA TRP A 85 10.84 -11.05 3.87
C TRP A 85 10.03 -9.74 3.93
N PRO A 86 10.62 -8.57 4.21
CA PRO A 86 12.02 -8.36 4.57
C PRO A 86 12.34 -8.87 5.97
N THR A 87 13.57 -9.31 6.14
CA THR A 87 14.12 -9.64 7.45
C THR A 87 15.54 -9.06 7.57
N LYS A 88 15.97 -8.80 8.79
CA LYS A 88 17.34 -8.36 9.04
C LYS A 88 18.38 -9.33 8.47
N ALA A 89 18.11 -10.64 8.49
CA ALA A 89 19.00 -11.66 7.96
C ALA A 89 19.07 -11.66 6.42
N ALA A 90 17.95 -11.36 5.74
CA ALA A 90 17.84 -11.34 4.29
C ALA A 90 18.33 -10.02 3.67
N CYS A 91 18.11 -8.90 4.37
CA CYS A 91 18.44 -7.56 3.90
C CYS A 91 19.72 -7.06 4.57
N THR A 92 20.82 -7.81 4.37
CA THR A 92 22.10 -7.52 5.00
C THR A 92 23.16 -7.18 3.97
N SER A 93 23.64 -5.94 3.98
CA SER A 93 24.85 -5.48 3.32
C SER A 93 25.98 -5.31 4.33
N ALA A 94 27.19 -4.98 3.84
CA ALA A 94 28.31 -4.62 4.71
C ALA A 94 28.00 -3.39 5.61
N LEU A 95 27.05 -2.56 5.21
CA LEU A 95 26.67 -1.32 5.90
C LEU A 95 25.46 -1.50 6.80
N SER A 96 24.48 -2.29 6.39
CA SER A 96 23.18 -2.43 7.08
C SER A 96 23.13 -3.56 8.12
N HIS A 97 24.16 -4.37 8.28
CA HIS A 97 24.16 -5.62 9.09
C HIS A 97 23.70 -5.47 10.55
N LYS A 98 23.70 -4.27 11.10
CA LYS A 98 23.22 -3.98 12.48
C LYS A 98 21.83 -3.35 12.52
N ASN A 99 21.32 -2.95 11.37
CA ASN A 99 20.07 -2.20 11.31
C ASN A 99 18.86 -3.12 11.25
N MET A 100 17.71 -2.61 11.67
CA MET A 100 16.40 -3.27 11.60
C MET A 100 15.69 -2.90 10.30
N VAL A 101 14.66 -3.66 9.93
CA VAL A 101 13.80 -3.36 8.79
C VAL A 101 12.68 -2.41 9.22
N TRP A 102 12.40 -1.37 8.41
CA TRP A 102 11.44 -0.33 8.73
C TRP A 102 10.92 0.37 7.46
N ALA A 103 9.91 1.25 7.62
CA ALA A 103 9.34 2.10 6.56
C ALA A 103 9.03 1.35 5.24
N PRO A 104 8.03 0.44 5.23
CA PRO A 104 7.63 -0.25 4.02
C PRO A 104 6.73 0.62 3.13
N SER A 105 6.88 0.49 1.81
CA SER A 105 5.89 0.91 0.82
C SER A 105 5.56 -0.27 -0.08
N VAL A 106 4.28 -0.61 -0.21
CA VAL A 106 3.83 -1.76 -1.00
C VAL A 106 2.86 -1.29 -2.08
N ILE A 107 3.12 -1.72 -3.31
CA ILE A 107 2.29 -1.39 -4.47
C ILE A 107 2.07 -2.61 -5.35
N GLN A 108 0.90 -2.70 -5.99
CA GLN A 108 0.62 -3.71 -7.00
C GLN A 108 0.89 -3.17 -8.41
N LYS A 109 1.61 -3.95 -9.23
CA LYS A 109 1.73 -3.71 -10.68
C LYS A 109 1.45 -5.02 -11.44
N GLY A 110 0.39 -5.02 -12.24
CA GLY A 110 -0.10 -6.25 -12.86
C GLY A 110 -0.50 -7.30 -11.82
N ASP A 111 0.00 -8.51 -11.98
CA ASP A 111 -0.28 -9.63 -11.08
C ASP A 111 0.72 -9.75 -9.92
N MET A 112 1.64 -8.79 -9.78
CA MET A 112 2.69 -8.83 -8.78
C MET A 112 2.58 -7.66 -7.79
N PHE A 113 3.00 -7.91 -6.56
CA PHE A 113 3.23 -6.91 -5.53
C PHE A 113 4.73 -6.65 -5.40
N TYR A 114 5.06 -5.39 -5.21
CA TYR A 114 6.42 -4.91 -4.96
C TYR A 114 6.45 -4.18 -3.62
N MET A 115 7.47 -4.44 -2.86
CA MET A 115 7.69 -3.80 -1.56
C MET A 115 9.06 -3.14 -1.55
N TYR A 116 9.07 -1.87 -1.20
CA TYR A 116 10.28 -1.13 -0.91
C TYR A 116 10.37 -0.94 0.59
N VAL A 117 11.53 -1.22 1.16
CA VAL A 117 11.70 -1.19 2.61
C VAL A 117 13.05 -0.60 2.96
N SER A 118 13.11 0.17 4.02
CA SER A 118 14.34 0.74 4.55
C SER A 118 15.05 -0.26 5.46
N VAL A 119 16.39 -0.36 5.31
CA VAL A 119 17.26 -1.08 6.25
C VAL A 119 18.46 -0.19 6.55
N GLY A 120 18.46 0.47 7.69
CA GLY A 120 19.37 1.58 7.93
C GLY A 120 19.10 2.72 6.93
N SER A 121 20.12 3.15 6.21
CA SER A 121 20.02 4.16 5.14
C SER A 121 20.17 3.49 3.76
N GLU A 122 19.45 2.40 3.53
CA GLU A 122 19.38 1.67 2.27
C GLU A 122 17.93 1.31 1.95
N VAL A 123 17.58 1.30 0.67
CA VAL A 123 16.26 0.81 0.21
C VAL A 123 16.41 -0.53 -0.47
N TRP A 124 15.66 -1.51 -0.01
CA TRP A 124 15.60 -2.87 -0.55
C TRP A 124 14.29 -3.07 -1.29
N CYS A 125 14.28 -3.91 -2.33
CA CYS A 125 13.11 -4.18 -3.14
C CYS A 125 12.80 -5.68 -3.14
N GLY A 126 11.57 -6.02 -2.75
CA GLY A 126 11.03 -7.39 -2.81
C GLY A 126 9.84 -7.48 -3.74
N LYS A 127 9.52 -8.69 -4.21
CA LYS A 127 8.33 -8.99 -5.00
C LYS A 127 7.61 -10.24 -4.49
N ALA A 128 6.31 -10.30 -4.72
CA ALA A 128 5.48 -11.47 -4.42
C ALA A 128 4.25 -11.50 -5.34
N ALA A 129 3.68 -12.68 -5.57
CA ALA A 129 2.39 -12.83 -6.27
C ALA A 129 1.18 -12.59 -5.34
N HIS A 130 1.40 -12.51 -4.02
CA HIS A 130 0.35 -12.30 -3.03
C HIS A 130 0.86 -11.35 -1.94
N PRO A 131 0.00 -10.49 -1.35
CA PRO A 131 0.43 -9.53 -0.31
C PRO A 131 1.12 -10.15 0.91
N LEU A 132 0.77 -11.37 1.29
CA LEU A 132 1.46 -12.10 2.37
C LEU A 132 2.74 -12.84 1.92
N GLY A 133 3.06 -12.80 0.64
CA GLY A 133 4.19 -13.51 0.07
C GLY A 133 3.84 -14.92 -0.46
N PRO A 134 4.84 -15.81 -0.61
CA PRO A 134 6.23 -15.59 -0.19
C PRO A 134 6.88 -14.46 -0.98
N TRP A 135 7.52 -13.56 -0.24
CA TRP A 135 8.29 -12.46 -0.81
C TRP A 135 9.70 -12.91 -1.18
N GLU A 136 10.18 -12.43 -2.31
CA GLU A 136 11.53 -12.65 -2.81
C GLU A 136 12.27 -11.32 -2.94
N ASN A 137 13.54 -11.26 -2.52
CA ASN A 137 14.40 -10.13 -2.80
C ASN A 137 14.70 -10.06 -4.30
N VAL A 138 14.33 -8.97 -4.97
CA VAL A 138 14.46 -8.86 -6.44
C VAL A 138 15.92 -8.79 -6.88
N LEU A 139 16.79 -8.17 -6.08
CA LEU A 139 18.18 -7.92 -6.41
C LEU A 139 19.17 -8.87 -5.69
N GLY A 140 18.65 -9.97 -5.13
CA GLY A 140 19.45 -10.91 -4.38
C GLY A 140 19.93 -10.32 -3.05
N ASP A 141 21.22 -10.25 -2.82
CA ASP A 141 21.86 -9.75 -1.60
C ASP A 141 22.25 -8.26 -1.67
N LYS A 142 21.59 -7.49 -2.53
CA LYS A 142 21.89 -6.07 -2.75
C LYS A 142 20.69 -5.19 -2.53
N PRO A 143 20.87 -4.01 -1.90
CA PRO A 143 19.83 -2.98 -1.88
C PRO A 143 19.63 -2.39 -3.29
N MET A 144 18.43 -1.89 -3.55
CA MET A 144 18.12 -1.13 -4.76
C MET A 144 18.80 0.24 -4.74
N ILE A 145 18.82 0.87 -3.57
CA ILE A 145 19.52 2.13 -3.33
C ILE A 145 20.47 1.91 -2.16
N SER A 146 21.75 1.91 -2.45
CA SER A 146 22.80 1.68 -1.44
C SER A 146 23.05 2.94 -0.63
N PHE A 147 23.48 2.75 0.61
CA PHE A 147 24.07 3.82 1.41
C PHE A 147 25.36 4.32 0.76
N ASP A 148 25.51 5.64 0.80
CA ASP A 148 26.73 6.31 0.34
C ASP A 148 27.12 7.35 1.38
N THR A 149 28.32 7.23 1.94
CA THR A 149 28.84 8.13 2.96
C THR A 149 29.06 9.58 2.48
N THR A 150 29.08 9.78 1.16
CA THR A 150 29.20 11.12 0.56
C THR A 150 27.87 11.84 0.49
N ARG A 151 26.73 11.12 0.67
CA ARG A 151 25.41 11.72 0.69
C ARG A 151 25.18 12.45 2.00
N TYR A 152 24.54 13.59 1.89
CA TYR A 152 24.17 14.46 3.01
C TYR A 152 22.72 14.27 3.46
N TYR A 153 22.07 13.19 3.00
CA TYR A 153 20.70 12.81 3.34
C TYR A 153 20.58 11.31 3.61
N HIS A 154 19.50 10.91 4.30
CA HIS A 154 19.15 9.51 4.48
C HIS A 154 18.50 8.93 3.21
N VAL A 155 18.88 7.72 2.86
CA VAL A 155 18.22 6.90 1.83
C VAL A 155 17.23 5.99 2.53
N ILE A 156 16.07 6.55 2.88
CA ILE A 156 14.99 5.87 3.58
C ILE A 156 13.63 6.30 3.04
N ASP A 157 12.56 5.71 3.56
CA ASP A 157 11.17 6.11 3.35
C ASP A 157 10.80 6.11 1.85
N ALA A 158 11.12 5.02 1.17
CA ALA A 158 10.81 4.91 -0.23
C ALA A 158 9.29 4.74 -0.42
N GLU A 159 8.71 5.55 -1.30
CA GLU A 159 7.31 5.48 -1.72
C GLU A 159 7.24 5.21 -3.21
N ALA A 160 6.52 4.14 -3.58
CA ALA A 160 6.26 3.80 -4.97
C ALA A 160 4.90 4.34 -5.42
N PHE A 161 4.86 4.92 -6.59
CA PHE A 161 3.67 5.48 -7.21
C PHE A 161 3.55 5.02 -8.67
N ILE A 162 2.34 4.65 -9.09
CA ILE A 162 2.02 4.37 -10.49
C ILE A 162 1.03 5.42 -10.96
N ASP A 163 1.45 6.21 -11.95
CA ASP A 163 0.66 7.27 -12.55
C ASP A 163 -0.44 6.72 -13.48
N ASP A 164 -1.41 7.53 -13.84
CA ASP A 164 -2.53 7.18 -14.72
C ASP A 164 -2.08 6.67 -16.10
N ASP A 165 -0.88 7.04 -16.55
CA ASP A 165 -0.29 6.52 -17.78
C ASP A 165 0.41 5.16 -17.62
N GLY A 166 0.35 4.57 -16.43
CA GLY A 166 0.93 3.28 -16.07
C GLY A 166 2.43 3.31 -15.80
N LYS A 167 3.08 4.48 -15.85
CA LYS A 167 4.48 4.62 -15.47
C LYS A 167 4.64 4.58 -13.97
N ALA A 168 5.65 3.86 -13.51
CA ALA A 168 5.98 3.76 -12.10
C ALA A 168 7.13 4.70 -11.73
N TYR A 169 7.05 5.23 -10.53
CA TYR A 169 8.04 6.13 -9.94
C TYR A 169 8.36 5.66 -8.52
N LEU A 170 9.58 5.97 -8.07
CA LEU A 170 10.00 5.80 -6.68
C LEU A 170 10.47 7.15 -6.17
N TYR A 171 9.98 7.51 -4.99
CA TYR A 171 10.40 8.70 -4.22
C TYR A 171 11.04 8.23 -2.93
N TRP A 172 12.06 8.93 -2.44
CA TRP A 172 12.75 8.55 -1.20
C TRP A 172 13.53 9.72 -0.63
N GLY A 173 13.93 9.60 0.61
CA GLY A 173 14.89 10.49 1.24
C GLY A 173 14.37 11.14 2.51
N SER A 174 15.30 11.63 3.27
CA SER A 174 15.11 12.32 4.55
C SER A 174 16.32 13.19 4.89
N GLY A 175 16.27 13.91 6.00
CA GLY A 175 17.38 14.73 6.51
C GLY A 175 18.16 14.06 7.64
N TRP A 176 19.46 14.25 7.67
CA TRP A 176 20.28 13.83 8.81
C TRP A 176 19.89 14.60 10.08
N GLY A 177 19.70 13.86 11.18
CA GLY A 177 19.38 14.47 12.47
C GLY A 177 18.05 15.22 12.48
N TRP A 178 17.09 14.80 11.65
CA TRP A 178 15.75 15.40 11.51
C TRP A 178 15.78 16.88 11.08
N THR A 179 16.77 17.23 10.27
CA THR A 179 16.89 18.57 9.68
C THR A 179 17.24 18.47 8.21
N ASN A 180 16.89 19.52 7.44
CA ASN A 180 17.23 19.63 6.03
C ASN A 180 16.85 18.37 5.21
N GLY A 181 15.57 18.05 5.21
CA GLY A 181 15.07 16.94 4.42
C GLY A 181 15.33 17.10 2.94
N HIS A 182 15.68 16.01 2.28
CA HIS A 182 15.89 15.91 0.84
C HIS A 182 15.02 14.81 0.27
N CYS A 183 14.23 15.12 -0.75
CA CYS A 183 13.40 14.17 -1.47
C CYS A 183 13.94 13.97 -2.87
N PHE A 184 14.18 12.74 -3.25
CA PHE A 184 14.58 12.34 -4.59
C PHE A 184 13.46 11.56 -5.25
N GLY A 185 13.38 11.64 -6.59
CA GLY A 185 12.45 10.86 -7.37
C GLY A 185 13.10 10.36 -8.66
N ALA A 186 12.70 9.18 -9.10
CA ALA A 186 13.10 8.60 -10.38
C ALA A 186 11.98 7.73 -10.95
N ARG A 187 11.88 7.67 -12.27
CA ARG A 187 11.02 6.70 -12.93
C ARG A 187 11.62 5.32 -12.84
N LEU A 188 10.78 4.32 -12.56
CA LEU A 188 11.15 2.92 -12.57
C LEU A 188 11.03 2.31 -13.96
N ASN A 189 11.83 1.30 -14.25
CA ASN A 189 11.60 0.37 -15.35
C ASN A 189 10.44 -0.57 -15.02
N ASP A 190 10.01 -1.36 -16.00
CA ASP A 190 8.91 -2.32 -15.84
C ASP A 190 9.22 -3.44 -14.83
N ASP A 191 10.50 -3.70 -14.55
CA ASP A 191 10.93 -4.64 -13.52
C ASP A 191 10.68 -4.15 -12.09
N MET A 192 10.32 -2.88 -11.91
CA MET A 192 10.09 -2.22 -10.62
C MET A 192 11.30 -2.22 -9.67
N ALA A 193 12.48 -2.64 -10.15
CA ALA A 193 13.69 -2.81 -9.33
C ALA A 193 14.90 -2.09 -9.90
N SER A 194 14.71 -1.34 -10.98
CA SER A 194 15.76 -0.52 -11.61
C SER A 194 15.18 0.83 -12.08
N PHE A 195 16.06 1.82 -12.18
CA PHE A 195 15.66 3.16 -12.61
C PHE A 195 15.72 3.32 -14.13
N ALA A 196 14.65 3.88 -14.70
CA ALA A 196 14.55 4.26 -16.10
C ALA A 196 15.10 5.66 -16.37
N THR A 197 15.25 6.48 -15.34
CA THR A 197 15.82 7.83 -15.38
C THR A 197 16.84 7.99 -14.26
N GLU A 198 17.77 8.92 -14.42
CA GLU A 198 18.60 9.34 -13.30
C GLU A 198 17.72 9.94 -12.19
N PRO A 199 18.02 9.67 -10.92
CA PRO A 199 17.35 10.31 -9.79
C PRO A 199 17.54 11.82 -9.81
N VAL A 200 16.46 12.56 -9.58
CA VAL A 200 16.48 14.01 -9.44
C VAL A 200 15.96 14.43 -8.08
N GLU A 201 16.51 15.47 -7.53
CA GLU A 201 16.00 16.06 -6.28
C GLU A 201 14.71 16.83 -6.57
N VAL A 202 13.65 16.51 -5.85
CA VAL A 202 12.31 17.09 -5.98
C VAL A 202 11.78 17.63 -4.65
N THR A 203 12.66 17.97 -3.73
CA THR A 203 12.35 18.36 -2.36
C THR A 203 11.29 19.47 -2.27
N PRO A 204 10.09 19.20 -1.73
CA PRO A 204 9.08 20.23 -1.50
C PRO A 204 9.51 21.22 -0.41
N ALA A 205 8.89 22.40 -0.38
CA ALA A 205 9.09 23.36 0.71
C ALA A 205 8.68 22.71 2.06
N HIS A 206 9.52 22.86 3.07
CA HIS A 206 9.31 22.31 4.42
C HIS A 206 9.28 20.77 4.49
N TYR A 207 9.80 20.10 3.49
CA TYR A 207 9.94 18.65 3.50
C TYR A 207 10.91 18.21 4.60
N PHE A 208 10.53 17.12 5.26
CA PHE A 208 11.36 16.50 6.29
C PHE A 208 11.72 15.06 5.89
N GLU A 209 10.72 14.18 5.76
CA GLU A 209 10.86 12.79 5.37
C GLU A 209 9.53 12.24 4.87
N ALA A 210 9.49 10.95 4.48
CA ALA A 210 8.29 10.18 4.15
C ALA A 210 7.46 10.82 3.02
N PRO A 211 7.95 10.80 1.77
CA PRO A 211 7.14 11.23 0.64
C PRO A 211 5.92 10.33 0.50
N TYR A 212 4.77 10.92 0.16
CA TYR A 212 3.57 10.20 -0.17
C TYR A 212 2.90 10.83 -1.38
N MET A 213 2.55 10.00 -2.38
CA MET A 213 1.92 10.43 -3.62
C MET A 213 0.47 9.98 -3.70
N LEU A 214 -0.40 10.87 -4.20
CA LEU A 214 -1.84 10.64 -4.38
C LEU A 214 -2.23 10.78 -5.84
#